data_7b7ba45675f398f7309fda50b7796934
#
_entry.id   7b7ba45675f398f7309fda50b7796934
#
_cell.length_a   1.000
_cell.length_b   1.000
_cell.length_c   1.000
_cell.angle_alpha   90.00
_cell.angle_beta   90.00
_cell.angle_gamma   90.00
#
_symmetry.space_group_name_H-M   'P 1'
#
loop_
_entity.id
_entity.type
_entity.pdbx_description
1 polymer ?
#
loop_
_entity_poly.entity_id
_entity_poly.type
_entity_poly.pdbx_seq_one_letter_code
_entity_poly.pdbx_strand_id
1 'polypeptide(L)'
;MMTVTLQDSSASAVIEARRTYNEKLSRKTDQTRATWFPLALLALLAALPLLQFVGNYNYVLHLVLFTASYVAMASSWNILGGFAGYVSLGHAVFFGVGGYFSGMLLARYGISTLITAPLAGLVAAAIGYGVGLVTLKVRGPSFIISSIALLMIARILFDNWHFIGGANGLTLPPNDLTVQWAKLPYYYAMLAIAAFTVWSAYKIKHSKFGLGLRALSKDEIKAESAGIDTRFYKVAAFALSAFFVGMAGAVWGEYLTYLRPNIFLLILVSANMVLMCILGGKGTIAGPVIGAILIVALNELFVATMGASEINILGTGLVMAIGLMFFPLGLVGTLARSGKLPRILNWD
;
A
#
# COMPACT_ATOMS: atom_id res chain seq x y z
N MET A 1 35.77 8.64 57.81
CA MET A 1 35.27 9.38 56.66
C MET A 1 35.09 8.49 55.39
N MET A 2 35.38 7.20 55.44
CA MET A 2 35.37 6.26 54.29
C MET A 2 34.13 5.37 54.16
N THR A 3 33.26 5.37 55.17
CA THR A 3 32.03 4.51 55.21
C THR A 3 30.78 5.14 54.54
N VAL A 4 30.76 6.45 54.36
CA VAL A 4 29.60 7.14 53.78
C VAL A 4 29.56 7.06 52.24
N THR A 5 30.71 6.96 51.57
CA THR A 5 30.85 6.92 50.13
C THR A 5 30.45 5.58 49.48
N LEU A 6 30.50 4.47 50.20
CA LEU A 6 30.13 3.15 49.67
C LEU A 6 28.62 2.89 49.73
N GLN A 7 27.90 3.53 50.64
CA GLN A 7 26.46 3.38 50.77
C GLN A 7 25.70 4.20 49.70
N ASP A 8 26.21 5.37 49.31
CA ASP A 8 25.69 6.17 48.19
C ASP A 8 25.86 5.53 46.84
N SER A 9 27.00 4.84 46.61
CA SER A 9 27.29 4.10 45.36
C SER A 9 26.34 2.91 45.16
N SER A 10 25.97 2.21 46.23
CA SER A 10 25.06 1.05 46.13
C SER A 10 23.58 1.51 45.93
N ALA A 11 23.17 2.64 46.54
CA ALA A 11 21.86 3.18 46.37
C ALA A 11 21.64 3.76 44.95
N SER A 12 22.66 4.42 44.39
CA SER A 12 22.60 4.93 43.00
C SER A 12 22.56 3.81 41.96
N ALA A 13 23.32 2.73 42.14
CA ALA A 13 23.28 1.55 41.27
C ALA A 13 21.91 0.84 41.28
N VAL A 14 21.28 0.73 42.47
CA VAL A 14 19.93 0.15 42.61
C VAL A 14 18.85 1.03 41.94
N ILE A 15 18.96 2.35 42.04
CA ILE A 15 18.04 3.29 41.40
C ILE A 15 18.17 3.21 39.89
N GLU A 16 19.39 3.14 39.36
CA GLU A 16 19.66 3.03 37.93
C GLU A 16 19.20 1.67 37.35
N ALA A 17 19.43 0.57 38.08
CA ALA A 17 18.90 -0.76 37.70
C ALA A 17 17.36 -0.80 37.70
N ARG A 18 16.71 -0.13 38.66
CA ARG A 18 15.24 -0.02 38.72
C ARG A 18 14.69 0.85 37.61
N ARG A 19 15.39 1.91 37.23
CA ARG A 19 15.03 2.78 36.12
C ARG A 19 15.13 2.04 34.78
N THR A 20 16.23 1.34 34.53
CA THR A 20 16.43 0.50 33.34
C THR A 20 15.44 -0.66 33.26
N TYR A 21 15.09 -1.28 34.38
CA TYR A 21 14.06 -2.32 34.45
C TYR A 21 12.66 -1.76 34.10
N ASN A 22 12.28 -0.62 34.67
CA ASN A 22 11.02 0.05 34.39
C ASN A 22 10.93 0.52 32.92
N GLU A 23 12.02 1.02 32.35
CA GLU A 23 12.10 1.37 30.92
C GLU A 23 11.94 0.14 30.02
N LYS A 24 12.54 -1.00 30.38
CA LYS A 24 12.36 -2.27 29.65
C LYS A 24 10.92 -2.80 29.76
N LEU A 25 10.30 -2.71 30.92
CA LEU A 25 8.89 -3.08 31.10
C LEU A 25 7.95 -2.16 30.32
N SER A 26 8.18 -0.85 30.36
CA SER A 26 7.44 0.12 29.57
C SER A 26 7.56 -0.17 28.07
N ARG A 27 8.75 -0.41 27.56
CA ARG A 27 8.97 -0.78 26.15
C ARG A 27 8.26 -2.08 25.76
N LYS A 28 8.27 -3.10 26.63
CA LYS A 28 7.61 -4.39 26.37
C LYS A 28 6.07 -4.26 26.38
N THR A 29 5.52 -3.43 27.25
CA THR A 29 4.08 -3.15 27.31
C THR A 29 3.63 -2.30 26.13
N ASP A 30 4.48 -1.37 25.66
CA ASP A 30 4.21 -0.53 24.50
C ASP A 30 4.27 -1.34 23.20
N GLN A 31 5.20 -2.29 23.08
CA GLN A 31 5.26 -3.20 21.95
C GLN A 31 4.03 -4.11 21.83
N THR A 32 3.53 -4.64 22.95
CA THR A 32 2.31 -5.44 22.94
C THR A 32 1.09 -4.60 22.54
N ARG A 33 0.93 -3.38 23.04
CA ARG A 33 -0.17 -2.48 22.65
C ARG A 33 -0.12 -2.08 21.19
N ALA A 34 1.07 -1.83 20.62
CA ALA A 34 1.26 -1.49 19.23
C ALA A 34 0.86 -2.63 18.28
N THR A 35 0.96 -3.90 18.71
CA THR A 35 0.57 -5.07 17.89
C THR A 35 -0.93 -5.39 17.97
N TRP A 36 -1.59 -5.10 19.09
CA TRP A 36 -3.01 -5.42 19.27
C TRP A 36 -3.94 -4.45 18.53
N PHE A 37 -3.54 -3.19 18.38
CA PHE A 37 -4.38 -2.19 17.71
C PHE A 37 -4.70 -2.54 16.25
N PRO A 38 -3.72 -2.85 15.37
CA PRO A 38 -4.02 -3.22 13.99
C PRO A 38 -4.86 -4.50 13.90
N LEU A 39 -4.67 -5.46 14.83
CA LEU A 39 -5.49 -6.68 14.91
C LEU A 39 -6.93 -6.37 15.34
N ALA A 40 -7.11 -5.50 16.33
CA ALA A 40 -8.43 -5.08 16.78
C ALA A 40 -9.17 -4.29 15.70
N LEU A 41 -8.47 -3.41 14.98
CA LEU A 41 -9.01 -2.67 13.85
C LEU A 41 -9.43 -3.63 12.73
N LEU A 42 -8.59 -4.61 12.40
CA LEU A 42 -8.89 -5.61 11.38
C LEU A 42 -10.10 -6.46 11.79
N ALA A 43 -10.21 -6.85 13.07
CA ALA A 43 -11.36 -7.59 13.59
C ALA A 43 -12.64 -6.74 13.53
N LEU A 44 -12.57 -5.45 13.86
CA LEU A 44 -13.68 -4.52 13.75
C LEU A 44 -14.15 -4.38 12.29
N LEU A 45 -13.21 -4.19 11.36
CA LEU A 45 -13.53 -4.14 9.93
C LEU A 45 -14.11 -5.46 9.42
N ALA A 46 -13.58 -6.60 9.87
CA ALA A 46 -14.10 -7.92 9.50
C ALA A 46 -15.52 -8.17 10.05
N ALA A 47 -15.88 -7.57 11.18
CA ALA A 47 -17.21 -7.64 11.76
C ALA A 47 -18.23 -6.67 11.12
N LEU A 48 -17.77 -5.65 10.40
CA LEU A 48 -18.63 -4.61 9.83
C LEU A 48 -19.74 -5.14 8.89
N PRO A 49 -19.52 -6.19 8.07
CA PRO A 49 -20.58 -6.78 7.26
C PRO A 49 -21.75 -7.37 8.07
N LEU A 50 -21.57 -7.64 9.36
CA LEU A 50 -22.70 -8.08 10.22
C LEU A 50 -23.80 -7.01 10.33
N LEU A 51 -23.48 -5.74 10.10
CA LEU A 51 -24.47 -4.67 10.04
C LEU A 51 -25.50 -4.87 8.92
N GLN A 52 -25.21 -5.67 7.89
CA GLN A 52 -26.16 -6.02 6.82
C GLN A 52 -27.41 -6.76 7.33
N PHE A 53 -27.32 -7.42 8.49
CA PHE A 53 -28.48 -8.03 9.13
C PHE A 53 -29.45 -7.01 9.74
N VAL A 54 -28.97 -5.77 10.02
CA VAL A 54 -29.75 -4.69 10.63
C VAL A 54 -30.33 -3.76 9.58
N GLY A 55 -29.62 -3.58 8.43
CA GLY A 55 -30.04 -2.68 7.37
C GLY A 55 -29.14 -2.77 6.14
N ASN A 56 -29.44 -1.93 5.13
CA ASN A 56 -28.64 -1.90 3.89
C ASN A 56 -27.43 -0.97 4.04
N TYR A 57 -26.26 -1.52 4.35
CA TYR A 57 -24.99 -0.81 4.52
C TYR A 57 -24.05 -0.97 3.30
N ASN A 58 -24.59 -1.21 2.10
CA ASN A 58 -23.83 -1.40 0.87
C ASN A 58 -22.87 -0.26 0.53
N TYR A 59 -23.22 0.98 0.89
CA TYR A 59 -22.34 2.13 0.69
C TYR A 59 -21.11 2.07 1.61
N VAL A 60 -21.33 1.74 2.88
CA VAL A 60 -20.22 1.62 3.85
C VAL A 60 -19.27 0.48 3.46
N LEU A 61 -19.82 -0.68 3.03
CA LEU A 61 -19.00 -1.79 2.54
C LEU A 61 -18.19 -1.39 1.31
N HIS A 62 -18.78 -0.63 0.37
CA HIS A 62 -18.07 -0.10 -0.79
C HIS A 62 -16.93 0.83 -0.37
N LEU A 63 -17.18 1.74 0.54
CA LEU A 63 -16.19 2.71 1.02
C LEU A 63 -15.00 2.03 1.68
N VAL A 64 -15.25 1.03 2.54
CA VAL A 64 -14.18 0.27 3.20
C VAL A 64 -13.43 -0.60 2.20
N LEU A 65 -14.12 -1.26 1.26
CA LEU A 65 -13.49 -2.03 0.18
C LEU A 65 -12.58 -1.14 -0.67
N PHE A 66 -13.06 0.04 -1.06
CA PHE A 66 -12.30 1.03 -1.83
C PHE A 66 -11.08 1.52 -1.06
N THR A 67 -11.26 1.85 0.22
CA THR A 67 -10.16 2.23 1.11
C THR A 67 -9.14 1.10 1.25
N ALA A 68 -9.58 -0.15 1.46
CA ALA A 68 -8.70 -1.31 1.57
C ALA A 68 -7.88 -1.54 0.28
N SER A 69 -8.48 -1.32 -0.90
CA SER A 69 -7.77 -1.41 -2.17
C SER A 69 -6.62 -0.40 -2.25
N TYR A 70 -6.86 0.84 -1.85
CA TYR A 70 -5.80 1.86 -1.81
C TYR A 70 -4.78 1.63 -0.71
N VAL A 71 -5.18 1.11 0.45
CA VAL A 71 -4.24 0.67 1.50
C VAL A 71 -3.29 -0.40 0.96
N ALA A 72 -3.82 -1.41 0.26
CA ALA A 72 -3.00 -2.46 -0.37
C ALA A 72 -2.04 -1.87 -1.40
N MET A 73 -2.55 -1.04 -2.31
CA MET A 73 -1.76 -0.44 -3.39
C MET A 73 -0.69 0.54 -2.87
N ALA A 74 -1.04 1.45 -1.95
CA ALA A 74 -0.10 2.41 -1.38
C ALA A 74 0.97 1.75 -0.51
N SER A 75 0.59 0.75 0.31
CA SER A 75 1.53 -0.04 1.11
C SER A 75 2.47 -0.87 0.24
N SER A 76 1.96 -1.41 -0.86
CA SER A 76 2.75 -2.11 -1.86
C SER A 76 3.75 -1.18 -2.55
N TRP A 77 3.28 -0.02 -3.03
CA TRP A 77 4.15 0.98 -3.63
C TRP A 77 5.25 1.45 -2.67
N ASN A 78 4.96 1.53 -1.37
CA ASN A 78 5.91 1.90 -0.33
C ASN A 78 7.12 0.95 -0.23
N ILE A 79 6.98 -0.31 -0.64
CA ILE A 79 8.09 -1.27 -0.69
C ILE A 79 9.18 -0.78 -1.65
N LEU A 80 8.81 -0.32 -2.84
CA LEU A 80 9.74 0.24 -3.81
C LEU A 80 10.01 1.73 -3.54
N GLY A 81 8.95 2.54 -3.49
CA GLY A 81 9.06 4.00 -3.39
C GLY A 81 9.54 4.47 -2.03
N GLY A 82 9.06 3.82 -0.96
CA GLY A 82 9.38 4.17 0.42
C GLY A 82 10.69 3.58 0.90
N PHE A 83 10.86 2.27 0.81
CA PHE A 83 12.03 1.60 1.38
C PHE A 83 13.25 1.66 0.46
N ALA A 84 13.10 1.46 -0.87
CA ALA A 84 14.20 1.52 -1.83
C ALA A 84 14.42 2.93 -2.43
N GLY A 85 13.48 3.86 -2.28
CA GLY A 85 13.62 5.24 -2.73
C GLY A 85 13.29 5.48 -4.21
N TYR A 86 12.83 4.48 -4.95
CA TYR A 86 12.52 4.56 -6.37
C TYR A 86 11.07 4.93 -6.62
N VAL A 87 10.81 6.19 -6.98
CA VAL A 87 9.45 6.68 -7.28
C VAL A 87 9.01 6.18 -8.65
N SER A 88 8.02 5.30 -8.70
CA SER A 88 7.44 4.76 -9.93
C SER A 88 6.01 5.26 -10.12
N LEU A 89 5.70 5.78 -11.30
CA LEU A 89 4.35 6.12 -11.75
C LEU A 89 3.77 5.08 -12.72
N GLY A 90 4.45 3.94 -12.86
CA GLY A 90 4.03 2.83 -13.72
C GLY A 90 3.26 1.72 -13.01
N HIS A 91 2.98 1.83 -11.71
CA HIS A 91 2.38 0.74 -10.93
C HIS A 91 0.95 0.38 -11.37
N ALA A 92 0.22 1.31 -12.02
CA ALA A 92 -1.08 1.02 -12.61
C ALA A 92 -1.01 -0.08 -13.70
N VAL A 93 0.17 -0.33 -14.31
CA VAL A 93 0.37 -1.46 -15.23
C VAL A 93 0.06 -2.78 -14.53
N PHE A 94 0.60 -2.97 -13.33
CA PHE A 94 0.41 -4.20 -12.57
C PHE A 94 -1.02 -4.36 -12.06
N PHE A 95 -1.67 -3.25 -11.74
CA PHE A 95 -3.10 -3.23 -11.42
C PHE A 95 -3.94 -3.68 -12.61
N GLY A 96 -3.66 -3.15 -13.80
CA GLY A 96 -4.32 -3.56 -15.03
C GLY A 96 -4.03 -5.02 -15.40
N VAL A 97 -2.75 -5.44 -15.37
CA VAL A 97 -2.35 -6.83 -15.66
C VAL A 97 -3.10 -7.81 -14.75
N GLY A 98 -3.15 -7.52 -13.43
CA GLY A 98 -3.86 -8.37 -12.48
C GLY A 98 -5.35 -8.46 -12.78
N GLY A 99 -6.00 -7.32 -13.01
CA GLY A 99 -7.43 -7.24 -13.34
C GLY A 99 -7.77 -8.00 -14.62
N TYR A 100 -7.03 -7.76 -15.70
CA TYR A 100 -7.27 -8.42 -16.98
C TYR A 100 -6.94 -9.92 -16.98
N PHE A 101 -5.84 -10.33 -16.34
CA PHE A 101 -5.50 -11.75 -16.23
C PHE A 101 -6.61 -12.53 -15.52
N SER A 102 -7.04 -12.05 -14.36
CA SER A 102 -8.09 -12.69 -13.58
C SER A 102 -9.47 -12.60 -14.25
N GLY A 103 -9.80 -11.41 -14.81
CA GLY A 103 -11.05 -11.20 -15.54
C GLY A 103 -11.18 -12.08 -16.78
N MET A 104 -10.08 -12.33 -17.49
CA MET A 104 -10.06 -13.26 -18.64
C MET A 104 -10.34 -14.70 -18.21
N LEU A 105 -9.77 -15.15 -17.09
CA LEU A 105 -10.02 -16.47 -16.54
C LEU A 105 -11.48 -16.62 -16.10
N LEU A 106 -12.04 -15.60 -15.49
CA LEU A 106 -13.44 -15.57 -15.12
C LEU A 106 -14.36 -15.59 -16.37
N ALA A 107 -14.13 -14.72 -17.33
CA ALA A 107 -14.99 -14.58 -18.52
C ALA A 107 -15.00 -15.83 -19.42
N ARG A 108 -13.87 -16.56 -19.51
CA ARG A 108 -13.73 -17.70 -20.42
C ARG A 108 -13.93 -19.05 -19.76
N TYR A 109 -13.48 -19.17 -18.53
CA TYR A 109 -13.45 -20.46 -17.81
C TYR A 109 -14.35 -20.48 -16.58
N GLY A 110 -14.99 -19.35 -16.23
CA GLY A 110 -15.84 -19.25 -15.02
C GLY A 110 -15.07 -19.38 -13.70
N ILE A 111 -13.73 -19.21 -13.73
CA ILE A 111 -12.90 -19.35 -12.52
C ILE A 111 -12.98 -18.05 -11.73
N SER A 112 -13.47 -18.12 -10.50
CA SER A 112 -13.60 -16.95 -9.61
C SER A 112 -12.27 -16.24 -9.38
N THR A 113 -12.32 -14.93 -9.36
CA THR A 113 -11.17 -14.05 -9.10
C THR A 113 -10.58 -14.26 -7.70
N LEU A 114 -11.38 -14.72 -6.74
CA LEU A 114 -10.88 -15.04 -5.40
C LEU A 114 -9.77 -16.10 -5.43
N ILE A 115 -9.89 -17.08 -6.36
CA ILE A 115 -8.90 -18.14 -6.56
C ILE A 115 -7.76 -17.64 -7.45
N THR A 116 -8.06 -16.85 -8.48
CA THR A 116 -7.08 -16.40 -9.46
C THR A 116 -6.30 -15.16 -9.04
N ALA A 117 -6.73 -14.42 -7.99
CA ALA A 117 -6.03 -13.22 -7.51
C ALA A 117 -4.55 -13.49 -7.11
N PRO A 118 -4.20 -14.55 -6.37
CA PRO A 118 -2.80 -14.85 -6.08
C PRO A 118 -1.99 -15.15 -7.36
N LEU A 119 -2.58 -15.86 -8.33
CA LEU A 119 -1.95 -16.13 -9.64
C LEU A 119 -1.76 -14.85 -10.44
N ALA A 120 -2.76 -13.97 -10.45
CA ALA A 120 -2.68 -12.65 -11.07
C ALA A 120 -1.55 -11.81 -10.46
N GLY A 121 -1.39 -11.88 -9.15
CA GLY A 121 -0.25 -11.29 -8.44
C GLY A 121 1.09 -11.87 -8.90
N LEU A 122 1.21 -13.19 -9.05
CA LEU A 122 2.42 -13.84 -9.54
C LEU A 122 2.75 -13.43 -10.99
N VAL A 123 1.75 -13.35 -11.86
CA VAL A 123 1.92 -12.86 -13.24
C VAL A 123 2.39 -11.42 -13.25
N ALA A 124 1.75 -10.55 -12.43
CA ALA A 124 2.17 -9.16 -12.28
C ALA A 124 3.60 -9.05 -11.73
N ALA A 125 3.99 -9.91 -10.78
CA ALA A 125 5.34 -9.98 -10.25
C ALA A 125 6.37 -10.42 -11.30
N ALA A 126 6.05 -11.43 -12.12
CA ALA A 126 6.91 -11.91 -13.20
C ALA A 126 7.14 -10.82 -14.25
N ILE A 127 6.08 -10.11 -14.66
CA ILE A 127 6.19 -8.96 -15.56
C ILE A 127 6.99 -7.83 -14.88
N GLY A 128 6.71 -7.54 -13.60
CA GLY A 128 7.44 -6.56 -12.82
C GLY A 128 8.93 -6.88 -12.69
N TYR A 129 9.28 -8.15 -12.53
CA TYR A 129 10.67 -8.60 -12.53
C TYR A 129 11.33 -8.35 -13.89
N GLY A 130 10.71 -8.80 -14.99
CA GLY A 130 11.24 -8.61 -16.33
C GLY A 130 11.40 -7.14 -16.72
N VAL A 131 10.39 -6.32 -16.45
CA VAL A 131 10.42 -4.88 -16.69
C VAL A 131 11.44 -4.20 -15.77
N GLY A 132 11.53 -4.62 -14.52
CA GLY A 132 12.49 -4.09 -13.54
C GLY A 132 13.94 -4.29 -13.96
N LEU A 133 14.27 -5.41 -14.60
CA LEU A 133 15.60 -5.67 -15.14
C LEU A 133 16.05 -4.63 -16.18
N VAL A 134 15.09 -4.04 -16.90
CA VAL A 134 15.35 -3.03 -17.95
C VAL A 134 15.25 -1.62 -17.36
N THR A 135 14.15 -1.27 -16.70
CA THR A 135 13.84 0.09 -16.28
C THR A 135 14.64 0.57 -15.07
N LEU A 136 15.01 -0.34 -14.15
CA LEU A 136 15.79 0.01 -12.96
C LEU A 136 17.30 0.16 -13.21
N LYS A 137 17.74 0.15 -14.48
CA LYS A 137 19.10 0.54 -14.87
C LYS A 137 19.30 2.05 -14.77
N VAL A 138 18.22 2.83 -14.91
CA VAL A 138 18.26 4.29 -14.77
C VAL A 138 17.86 4.71 -13.34
N ARG A 139 18.31 5.90 -12.91
CA ARG A 139 18.15 6.40 -11.55
C ARG A 139 17.42 7.75 -11.53
N GLY A 140 16.86 8.09 -10.38
CA GLY A 140 16.26 9.41 -10.13
C GLY A 140 15.13 9.76 -11.09
N PRO A 141 15.09 11.00 -11.61
CA PRO A 141 14.01 11.45 -12.51
C PRO A 141 13.86 10.63 -13.79
N SER A 142 14.97 10.09 -14.33
CA SER A 142 14.93 9.24 -15.52
C SER A 142 14.13 7.95 -15.30
N PHE A 143 14.15 7.40 -14.07
CA PHE A 143 13.33 6.24 -13.74
C PHE A 143 11.83 6.60 -13.70
N ILE A 144 11.48 7.79 -13.20
CA ILE A 144 10.08 8.25 -13.17
C ILE A 144 9.55 8.35 -14.61
N ILE A 145 10.31 8.98 -15.52
CA ILE A 145 9.96 9.11 -16.94
C ILE A 145 9.81 7.74 -17.59
N SER A 146 10.77 6.82 -17.35
CA SER A 146 10.72 5.45 -17.87
C SER A 146 9.49 4.69 -17.37
N SER A 147 9.08 4.90 -16.12
CA SER A 147 7.90 4.25 -15.55
C SER A 147 6.58 4.79 -16.13
N ILE A 148 6.53 6.08 -16.50
CA ILE A 148 5.39 6.67 -17.22
C ILE A 148 5.34 6.12 -18.66
N ALA A 149 6.49 6.06 -19.34
CA ALA A 149 6.58 5.49 -20.68
C ALA A 149 6.11 4.02 -20.70
N LEU A 150 6.50 3.22 -19.68
CA LEU A 150 6.01 1.86 -19.51
C LEU A 150 4.48 1.80 -19.41
N LEU A 151 3.88 2.70 -18.62
CA LEU A 151 2.43 2.77 -18.48
C LEU A 151 1.74 3.10 -19.81
N MET A 152 2.28 4.06 -20.57
CA MET A 152 1.75 4.43 -21.89
C MET A 152 1.86 3.29 -22.88
N ILE A 153 3.01 2.59 -22.93
CA ILE A 153 3.21 1.42 -23.78
C ILE A 153 2.21 0.31 -23.42
N ALA A 154 2.07 0.00 -22.11
CA ALA A 154 1.11 -1.00 -21.66
C ALA A 154 -0.32 -0.63 -22.05
N ARG A 155 -0.72 0.64 -21.88
CA ARG A 155 -2.06 1.11 -22.27
C ARG A 155 -2.30 0.92 -23.76
N ILE A 156 -1.37 1.35 -24.62
CA ILE A 156 -1.49 1.18 -26.08
C ILE A 156 -1.57 -0.30 -26.46
N LEU A 157 -0.78 -1.16 -25.81
CA LEU A 157 -0.84 -2.60 -25.98
C LEU A 157 -2.23 -3.15 -25.66
N PHE A 158 -2.79 -2.81 -24.51
CA PHE A 158 -4.10 -3.28 -24.07
C PHE A 158 -5.23 -2.73 -24.95
N ASP A 159 -5.16 -1.46 -25.36
CA ASP A 159 -6.15 -0.85 -26.25
C ASP A 159 -6.21 -1.54 -27.63
N ASN A 160 -5.08 -2.06 -28.12
CA ASN A 160 -4.99 -2.75 -29.41
C ASN A 160 -5.09 -4.28 -29.34
N TRP A 161 -5.17 -4.85 -28.14
CA TRP A 161 -5.21 -6.31 -27.97
C TRP A 161 -6.64 -6.84 -27.99
N HIS A 162 -7.12 -7.20 -29.19
CA HIS A 162 -8.49 -7.68 -29.41
C HIS A 162 -8.89 -8.89 -28.56
N PHE A 163 -7.93 -9.76 -28.20
CA PHE A 163 -8.18 -10.94 -27.38
C PHE A 163 -8.73 -10.63 -25.98
N ILE A 164 -8.39 -9.46 -25.41
CA ILE A 164 -8.82 -8.98 -24.10
C ILE A 164 -9.92 -7.92 -24.19
N GLY A 165 -10.53 -7.74 -25.38
CA GLY A 165 -11.56 -6.74 -25.62
C GLY A 165 -11.06 -5.39 -26.15
N GLY A 166 -9.74 -5.18 -26.21
CA GLY A 166 -9.13 -3.94 -26.72
C GLY A 166 -9.63 -2.68 -26.01
N ALA A 167 -9.79 -1.59 -26.75
CA ALA A 167 -10.27 -0.31 -26.23
C ALA A 167 -11.74 -0.37 -25.70
N ASN A 168 -12.55 -1.31 -26.22
CA ASN A 168 -13.93 -1.50 -25.75
C ASN A 168 -13.99 -2.13 -24.35
N GLY A 169 -12.92 -2.83 -23.95
CA GLY A 169 -12.84 -3.50 -22.68
C GLY A 169 -13.51 -4.87 -22.62
N LEU A 170 -13.54 -5.46 -21.44
CA LEU A 170 -14.09 -6.80 -21.18
C LEU A 170 -15.17 -6.68 -20.10
N THR A 171 -16.39 -7.12 -20.43
CA THR A 171 -17.48 -7.25 -19.45
C THR A 171 -17.39 -8.59 -18.77
N LEU A 172 -17.49 -8.61 -17.45
CA LEU A 172 -17.45 -9.81 -16.63
C LEU A 172 -18.85 -10.19 -16.17
N PRO A 173 -19.14 -11.49 -16.04
CA PRO A 173 -20.40 -11.93 -15.46
C PRO A 173 -20.48 -11.45 -14.00
N PRO A 174 -21.64 -10.92 -13.55
CA PRO A 174 -21.86 -10.62 -12.15
C PRO A 174 -21.88 -11.92 -11.33
N ASN A 175 -21.62 -11.79 -10.02
CA ASN A 175 -21.80 -12.94 -9.13
C ASN A 175 -23.30 -13.27 -8.94
N ASP A 176 -23.60 -14.53 -8.64
CA ASP A 176 -24.97 -15.03 -8.47
C ASP A 176 -25.60 -14.65 -7.11
N LEU A 177 -24.91 -13.84 -6.30
CA LEU A 177 -25.38 -13.44 -4.97
C LEU A 177 -26.44 -12.33 -5.08
N THR A 178 -27.35 -12.31 -4.13
CA THR A 178 -28.31 -11.21 -4.01
C THR A 178 -27.59 -9.86 -3.81
N VAL A 179 -28.19 -8.77 -4.28
CA VAL A 179 -27.61 -7.40 -4.26
C VAL A 179 -27.07 -7.02 -2.87
N GLN A 180 -27.73 -7.50 -1.81
CA GLN A 180 -27.32 -7.24 -0.44
C GLN A 180 -25.97 -7.90 -0.09
N TRP A 181 -25.70 -9.10 -0.60
CA TRP A 181 -24.51 -9.89 -0.28
C TRP A 181 -23.46 -9.91 -1.39
N ALA A 182 -23.78 -9.33 -2.55
CA ALA A 182 -22.92 -9.36 -3.74
C ALA A 182 -21.52 -8.77 -3.51
N LYS A 183 -21.39 -7.80 -2.61
CA LYS A 183 -20.11 -7.14 -2.30
C LYS A 183 -19.23 -7.91 -1.29
N LEU A 184 -19.81 -8.85 -0.57
CA LEU A 184 -19.17 -9.50 0.59
C LEU A 184 -17.89 -10.26 0.23
N PRO A 185 -17.86 -11.10 -0.82
CA PRO A 185 -16.65 -11.83 -1.19
C PRO A 185 -15.49 -10.90 -1.51
N TYR A 186 -15.77 -9.85 -2.28
CA TYR A 186 -14.76 -8.84 -2.66
C TYR A 186 -14.27 -8.02 -1.48
N TYR A 187 -15.17 -7.72 -0.54
CA TYR A 187 -14.84 -7.03 0.70
C TYR A 187 -13.81 -7.81 1.52
N TYR A 188 -14.08 -9.08 1.81
CA TYR A 188 -13.16 -9.90 2.59
C TYR A 188 -11.87 -10.18 1.83
N ALA A 189 -11.93 -10.42 0.52
CA ALA A 189 -10.74 -10.62 -0.30
C ALA A 189 -9.84 -9.38 -0.28
N MET A 190 -10.41 -8.18 -0.47
CA MET A 190 -9.65 -6.95 -0.49
C MET A 190 -9.07 -6.62 0.90
N LEU A 191 -9.84 -6.85 1.98
CA LEU A 191 -9.37 -6.68 3.34
C LEU A 191 -8.21 -7.64 3.66
N ALA A 192 -8.30 -8.90 3.21
CA ALA A 192 -7.23 -9.88 3.36
C ALA A 192 -5.97 -9.48 2.58
N ILE A 193 -6.12 -8.99 1.34
CA ILE A 193 -5.00 -8.50 0.53
C ILE A 193 -4.34 -7.28 1.20
N ALA A 194 -5.14 -6.32 1.69
CA ALA A 194 -4.62 -5.15 2.39
C ALA A 194 -3.85 -5.55 3.66
N ALA A 195 -4.43 -6.43 4.49
CA ALA A 195 -3.78 -6.93 5.69
C ALA A 195 -2.49 -7.70 5.38
N PHE A 196 -2.51 -8.55 4.34
CA PHE A 196 -1.33 -9.30 3.90
C PHE A 196 -0.23 -8.38 3.35
N THR A 197 -0.59 -7.34 2.60
CA THR A 197 0.36 -6.36 2.07
C THR A 197 1.02 -5.57 3.20
N VAL A 198 0.23 -5.06 4.16
CA VAL A 198 0.75 -4.31 5.32
C VAL A 198 1.63 -5.20 6.19
N TRP A 199 1.21 -6.44 6.46
CA TRP A 199 2.01 -7.42 7.20
C TRP A 199 3.32 -7.75 6.49
N SER A 200 3.29 -7.92 5.17
CA SER A 200 4.48 -8.17 4.36
C SER A 200 5.43 -6.97 4.39
N ALA A 201 4.91 -5.74 4.26
CA ALA A 201 5.70 -4.52 4.39
C ALA A 201 6.37 -4.41 5.77
N TYR A 202 5.64 -4.79 6.84
CA TYR A 202 6.20 -4.87 8.19
C TYR A 202 7.36 -5.89 8.27
N LYS A 203 7.16 -7.10 7.78
CA LYS A 203 8.19 -8.15 7.75
C LYS A 203 9.42 -7.75 6.93
N ILE A 204 9.21 -7.14 5.76
CA ILE A 204 10.27 -6.64 4.89
C ILE A 204 11.08 -5.57 5.64
N LYS A 205 10.43 -4.58 6.21
CA LYS A 205 11.09 -3.47 6.92
C LYS A 205 12.03 -3.94 8.03
N HIS A 206 11.66 -5.00 8.75
CA HIS A 206 12.42 -5.58 9.86
C HIS A 206 13.37 -6.73 9.46
N SER A 207 13.46 -7.03 8.15
CA SER A 207 14.33 -8.07 7.61
C SER A 207 15.68 -7.53 7.14
N LYS A 208 16.65 -8.44 6.88
CA LYS A 208 17.92 -8.11 6.21
C LYS A 208 17.67 -7.49 4.82
N PHE A 209 16.63 -7.95 4.11
CA PHE A 209 16.23 -7.39 2.84
C PHE A 209 15.82 -5.91 2.96
N GLY A 210 15.00 -5.57 3.95
CA GLY A 210 14.61 -4.18 4.21
C GLY A 210 15.78 -3.30 4.65
N LEU A 211 16.77 -3.85 5.33
CA LEU A 211 18.00 -3.12 5.65
C LEU A 211 18.77 -2.77 4.38
N GLY A 212 18.91 -3.72 3.45
CA GLY A 212 19.53 -3.50 2.14
C GLY A 212 18.79 -2.44 1.31
N LEU A 213 17.44 -2.48 1.27
CA LEU A 213 16.64 -1.46 0.60
C LEU A 213 16.85 -0.06 1.19
N ARG A 214 16.94 0.07 2.51
CA ARG A 214 17.20 1.36 3.18
C ARG A 214 18.62 1.88 2.91
N ALA A 215 19.61 1.00 2.86
CA ALA A 215 20.98 1.38 2.47
C ALA A 215 20.99 1.93 1.04
N LEU A 216 20.35 1.22 0.11
CA LEU A 216 20.17 1.62 -1.28
C LEU A 216 19.47 3.00 -1.41
N SER A 217 18.41 3.24 -0.62
CA SER A 217 17.66 4.51 -0.69
C SER A 217 18.44 5.71 -0.18
N LYS A 218 19.48 5.51 0.63
CA LYS A 218 20.35 6.57 1.13
C LYS A 218 21.42 6.95 0.12
N ASP A 219 22.15 5.95 -0.38
CA ASP A 219 23.20 6.14 -1.38
C ASP A 219 23.49 4.80 -2.06
N GLU A 220 23.07 4.69 -3.33
CA GLU A 220 23.21 3.45 -4.08
C GLU A 220 24.68 3.09 -4.35
N ILE A 221 25.54 4.09 -4.61
CA ILE A 221 26.97 3.87 -4.91
C ILE A 221 27.68 3.35 -3.66
N LYS A 222 27.39 3.93 -2.50
CA LYS A 222 27.96 3.48 -1.23
C LYS A 222 27.45 2.10 -0.83
N ALA A 223 26.17 1.79 -1.09
CA ALA A 223 25.60 0.47 -0.85
C ALA A 223 26.29 -0.59 -1.70
N GLU A 224 26.54 -0.30 -2.98
CA GLU A 224 27.26 -1.19 -3.90
C GLU A 224 28.72 -1.38 -3.46
N SER A 225 29.39 -0.30 -3.07
CA SER A 225 30.77 -0.37 -2.52
C SER A 225 30.86 -1.19 -1.23
N ALA A 226 29.78 -1.27 -0.45
CA ALA A 226 29.65 -2.11 0.74
C ALA A 226 29.28 -3.58 0.43
N GLY A 227 29.23 -3.98 -0.85
CA GLY A 227 28.95 -5.35 -1.29
C GLY A 227 27.47 -5.71 -1.40
N ILE A 228 26.56 -4.71 -1.37
CA ILE A 228 25.12 -4.95 -1.57
C ILE A 228 24.84 -5.04 -3.07
N ASP A 229 24.24 -6.16 -3.53
CA ASP A 229 23.76 -6.29 -4.91
C ASP A 229 22.52 -5.38 -5.14
N THR A 230 22.79 -4.11 -5.47
CA THR A 230 21.75 -3.09 -5.65
C THR A 230 20.74 -3.46 -6.72
N ARG A 231 21.18 -4.17 -7.78
CA ARG A 231 20.31 -4.62 -8.87
C ARG A 231 19.27 -5.63 -8.39
N PHE A 232 19.71 -6.65 -7.66
CA PHE A 232 18.82 -7.68 -7.11
C PHE A 232 17.78 -7.05 -6.18
N TYR A 233 18.23 -6.19 -5.24
CA TYR A 233 17.32 -5.56 -4.28
C TYR A 233 16.25 -4.68 -4.94
N LYS A 234 16.62 -3.89 -5.96
CA LYS A 234 15.68 -3.05 -6.71
C LYS A 234 14.63 -3.88 -7.45
N VAL A 235 15.10 -4.85 -8.22
CA VAL A 235 14.22 -5.68 -9.05
C VAL A 235 13.30 -6.53 -8.19
N ALA A 236 13.80 -7.10 -7.10
CA ALA A 236 13.01 -7.88 -6.16
C ALA A 236 11.94 -7.02 -5.45
N ALA A 237 12.28 -5.79 -5.02
CA ALA A 237 11.32 -4.87 -4.44
C ALA A 237 10.22 -4.46 -5.44
N PHE A 238 10.60 -4.25 -6.71
CA PHE A 238 9.66 -3.90 -7.77
C PHE A 238 8.71 -5.06 -8.10
N ALA A 239 9.23 -6.28 -8.24
CA ALA A 239 8.43 -7.47 -8.47
C ALA A 239 7.47 -7.76 -7.31
N LEU A 240 7.95 -7.62 -6.07
CA LEU A 240 7.14 -7.83 -4.88
C LEU A 240 6.04 -6.76 -4.75
N SER A 241 6.35 -5.52 -5.07
CA SER A 241 5.36 -4.44 -5.17
C SER A 241 4.33 -4.75 -6.26
N ALA A 242 4.76 -5.17 -7.44
CA ALA A 242 3.87 -5.57 -8.54
C ALA A 242 2.91 -6.70 -8.14
N PHE A 243 3.38 -7.68 -7.33
CA PHE A 243 2.59 -8.80 -6.85
C PHE A 243 1.31 -8.33 -6.11
N PHE A 244 1.46 -7.48 -5.11
CA PHE A 244 0.32 -7.02 -4.30
C PHE A 244 -0.62 -6.12 -5.09
N VAL A 245 -0.08 -5.24 -5.95
CA VAL A 245 -0.89 -4.40 -6.83
C VAL A 245 -1.68 -5.24 -7.81
N GLY A 246 -1.07 -6.30 -8.36
CA GLY A 246 -1.75 -7.25 -9.25
C GLY A 246 -2.90 -7.99 -8.57
N MET A 247 -2.70 -8.45 -7.34
CA MET A 247 -3.77 -9.07 -6.55
C MET A 247 -4.95 -8.10 -6.32
N ALA A 248 -4.66 -6.86 -5.93
CA ALA A 248 -5.69 -5.85 -5.72
C ALA A 248 -6.43 -5.53 -7.03
N GLY A 249 -5.71 -5.45 -8.15
CA GLY A 249 -6.30 -5.26 -9.48
C GLY A 249 -7.24 -6.38 -9.91
N ALA A 250 -6.89 -7.62 -9.60
CA ALA A 250 -7.72 -8.79 -9.86
C ALA A 250 -9.09 -8.67 -9.17
N VAL A 251 -9.10 -8.50 -7.85
CA VAL A 251 -10.35 -8.40 -7.07
C VAL A 251 -11.16 -7.17 -7.46
N TRP A 252 -10.49 -6.03 -7.71
CA TRP A 252 -11.16 -4.80 -8.13
C TRP A 252 -11.81 -4.94 -9.50
N GLY A 253 -11.18 -5.70 -10.41
CA GLY A 253 -11.70 -5.96 -11.77
C GLY A 253 -13.03 -6.68 -11.75
N GLU A 254 -13.16 -7.77 -11.00
CA GLU A 254 -14.42 -8.51 -10.86
C GLU A 254 -15.48 -7.66 -10.13
N TYR A 255 -15.06 -6.94 -9.09
CA TYR A 255 -15.97 -6.05 -8.36
C TYR A 255 -16.64 -5.00 -9.25
N LEU A 256 -15.89 -4.41 -10.21
CA LEU A 256 -16.43 -3.45 -11.18
C LEU A 256 -17.24 -4.11 -12.30
N THR A 257 -17.08 -5.43 -12.51
CA THR A 257 -17.69 -6.20 -13.61
C THR A 257 -17.36 -5.71 -15.01
N TYR A 258 -16.51 -4.68 -15.13
CA TYR A 258 -16.14 -4.08 -16.41
C TYR A 258 -14.69 -3.58 -16.41
N LEU A 259 -13.86 -4.21 -17.25
CA LEU A 259 -12.45 -3.89 -17.38
C LEU A 259 -12.21 -3.04 -18.62
N ARG A 260 -11.73 -1.82 -18.44
CA ARG A 260 -11.30 -0.93 -19.53
C ARG A 260 -9.86 -0.47 -19.32
N PRO A 261 -9.02 -0.43 -20.38
CA PRO A 261 -7.65 0.05 -20.25
C PRO A 261 -7.55 1.49 -19.73
N ASN A 262 -8.47 2.35 -20.14
CA ASN A 262 -8.52 3.76 -19.70
C ASN A 262 -8.91 3.95 -18.21
N ILE A 263 -9.40 2.92 -17.52
CA ILE A 263 -9.70 2.95 -16.08
C ILE A 263 -8.55 2.33 -15.30
N PHE A 264 -8.08 1.16 -15.72
CA PHE A 264 -7.07 0.38 -14.98
C PHE A 264 -5.64 0.87 -15.23
N LEU A 265 -5.34 1.35 -16.43
CA LEU A 265 -4.03 1.84 -16.85
C LEU A 265 -3.97 3.37 -16.89
N LEU A 266 -4.67 4.03 -15.94
CA LEU A 266 -4.66 5.47 -15.82
C LEU A 266 -3.50 5.91 -14.91
N ILE A 267 -2.75 6.93 -15.35
CA ILE A 267 -1.64 7.49 -14.56
C ILE A 267 -2.09 7.99 -13.18
N LEU A 268 -3.33 8.45 -13.08
CA LEU A 268 -3.93 8.94 -11.83
C LEU A 268 -4.00 7.83 -10.75
N VAL A 269 -4.18 6.57 -11.14
CA VAL A 269 -4.17 5.42 -10.20
C VAL A 269 -2.78 5.30 -9.56
N SER A 270 -1.71 5.36 -10.36
CA SER A 270 -0.33 5.36 -9.83
C SER A 270 -0.04 6.62 -9.01
N ALA A 271 -0.48 7.78 -9.45
CA ALA A 271 -0.27 9.05 -8.74
C ALA A 271 -0.94 9.03 -7.36
N ASN A 272 -2.16 8.50 -7.25
CA ASN A 272 -2.85 8.34 -5.97
C ASN A 272 -2.06 7.43 -5.01
N MET A 273 -1.52 6.30 -5.48
CA MET A 273 -0.66 5.42 -4.66
C MET A 273 0.55 6.19 -4.09
N VAL A 274 1.21 6.98 -4.95
CA VAL A 274 2.37 7.81 -4.59
C VAL A 274 1.98 8.86 -3.55
N LEU A 275 0.93 9.63 -3.83
CA LEU A 275 0.47 10.74 -3.00
C LEU A 275 0.00 10.25 -1.63
N MET A 276 -0.77 9.16 -1.57
CA MET A 276 -1.20 8.52 -0.33
C MET A 276 -0.01 8.08 0.52
N CYS A 277 1.01 7.48 -0.12
CA CYS A 277 2.21 7.05 0.57
C CYS A 277 3.04 8.25 1.09
N ILE A 278 3.22 9.30 0.27
CA ILE A 278 4.03 10.47 0.66
C ILE A 278 3.31 11.28 1.73
N LEU A 279 2.03 11.58 1.54
CA LEU A 279 1.23 12.36 2.49
C LEU A 279 1.11 11.65 3.84
N GLY A 280 0.89 10.32 3.82
CA GLY A 280 0.83 9.53 5.04
C GLY A 280 2.18 9.44 5.76
N GLY A 281 3.27 9.27 5.03
CA GLY A 281 4.64 9.16 5.55
C GLY A 281 5.43 8.07 4.83
N LYS A 282 6.18 8.48 3.81
CA LYS A 282 7.02 7.62 2.99
C LYS A 282 8.03 6.83 3.85
N GLY A 283 8.15 5.53 3.60
CA GLY A 283 9.10 4.67 4.31
C GLY A 283 8.65 4.21 5.70
N THR A 284 7.45 4.61 6.15
CA THR A 284 6.81 4.10 7.37
C THR A 284 5.79 3.01 7.04
N ILE A 285 5.35 2.23 8.02
CA ILE A 285 4.33 1.18 7.79
C ILE A 285 2.93 1.78 7.93
N ALA A 286 2.71 2.61 8.95
CA ALA A 286 1.44 3.26 9.21
C ALA A 286 1.11 4.35 8.18
N GLY A 287 2.13 4.99 7.57
CA GLY A 287 1.97 6.10 6.64
C GLY A 287 1.03 5.81 5.47
N PRO A 288 1.31 4.81 4.62
CA PRO A 288 0.45 4.48 3.49
C PRO A 288 -0.99 4.15 3.89
N VAL A 289 -1.18 3.51 5.05
CA VAL A 289 -2.52 3.19 5.60
C VAL A 289 -3.28 4.47 5.94
N ILE A 290 -2.66 5.36 6.71
CA ILE A 290 -3.26 6.64 7.12
C ILE A 290 -3.49 7.54 5.91
N GLY A 291 -2.51 7.61 5.00
CA GLY A 291 -2.63 8.39 3.77
C GLY A 291 -3.76 7.92 2.88
N ALA A 292 -3.93 6.61 2.71
CA ALA A 292 -5.04 6.03 1.94
C ALA A 292 -6.40 6.36 2.58
N ILE A 293 -6.55 6.15 3.89
CA ILE A 293 -7.79 6.48 4.62
C ILE A 293 -8.12 7.96 4.48
N LEU A 294 -7.14 8.84 4.68
CA LEU A 294 -7.35 10.29 4.62
C LEU A 294 -7.77 10.73 3.22
N ILE A 295 -7.06 10.29 2.18
CA ILE A 295 -7.33 10.72 0.80
C ILE A 295 -8.67 10.18 0.32
N VAL A 296 -9.01 8.92 0.63
CA VAL A 296 -10.32 8.37 0.29
C VAL A 296 -11.43 9.13 1.02
N ALA A 297 -11.28 9.40 2.31
CA ALA A 297 -12.26 10.17 3.07
C ALA A 297 -12.44 11.60 2.53
N LEU A 298 -11.36 12.27 2.14
CA LEU A 298 -11.41 13.59 1.50
C LEU A 298 -12.11 13.52 0.15
N ASN A 299 -11.78 12.53 -0.68
CA ASN A 299 -12.42 12.35 -1.98
C ASN A 299 -13.92 12.13 -1.84
N GLU A 300 -14.36 11.29 -0.91
CA GLU A 300 -15.78 11.07 -0.61
C GLU A 300 -16.48 12.34 -0.11
N LEU A 301 -15.81 13.11 0.75
CA LEU A 301 -16.36 14.39 1.21
C LEU A 301 -16.58 15.36 0.05
N PHE A 302 -15.63 15.45 -0.89
CA PHE A 302 -15.79 16.28 -2.08
C PHE A 302 -16.89 15.76 -3.01
N VAL A 303 -16.99 14.43 -3.21
CA VAL A 303 -18.08 13.83 -3.99
C VAL A 303 -19.43 14.11 -3.34
N ALA A 304 -19.53 14.00 -2.03
CA ALA A 304 -20.78 14.26 -1.30
C ALA A 304 -21.21 15.72 -1.33
N THR A 305 -20.27 16.67 -1.36
CA THR A 305 -20.56 18.12 -1.31
C THR A 305 -20.68 18.78 -2.68
N MET A 306 -19.85 18.35 -3.65
CA MET A 306 -19.74 18.99 -4.98
C MET A 306 -20.20 18.09 -6.13
N GLY A 307 -20.60 16.83 -5.81
CA GLY A 307 -20.94 15.83 -6.81
C GLY A 307 -19.70 15.21 -7.47
N ALA A 308 -19.92 14.18 -8.28
CA ALA A 308 -18.88 13.52 -9.05
C ALA A 308 -18.52 14.36 -10.29
N SER A 309 -17.66 15.35 -10.13
CA SER A 309 -17.24 16.26 -11.19
C SER A 309 -15.71 16.39 -11.25
N GLU A 310 -15.20 17.01 -12.32
CA GLU A 310 -13.76 17.29 -12.45
C GLU A 310 -13.26 18.24 -11.34
N ILE A 311 -14.13 19.07 -10.77
CA ILE A 311 -13.85 19.95 -9.63
C ILE A 311 -13.40 19.15 -8.40
N ASN A 312 -13.96 17.96 -8.22
CA ASN A 312 -13.58 17.03 -7.15
C ASN A 312 -12.11 16.59 -7.27
N ILE A 313 -11.65 16.27 -8.49
CA ILE A 313 -10.24 15.90 -8.74
C ILE A 313 -9.31 17.08 -8.44
N LEU A 314 -9.71 18.29 -8.86
CA LEU A 314 -8.95 19.51 -8.56
C LEU A 314 -8.91 19.80 -7.05
N GLY A 315 -10.06 19.68 -6.37
CA GLY A 315 -10.15 19.89 -4.92
C GLY A 315 -9.26 18.91 -4.13
N THR A 316 -9.35 17.62 -4.44
CA THR A 316 -8.53 16.59 -3.83
C THR A 316 -7.03 16.84 -4.13
N GLY A 317 -6.68 17.16 -5.37
CA GLY A 317 -5.30 17.47 -5.76
C GLY A 317 -4.75 18.70 -5.04
N LEU A 318 -5.55 19.75 -4.87
CA LEU A 318 -5.16 20.97 -4.16
C LEU A 318 -4.91 20.68 -2.67
N VAL A 319 -5.81 19.95 -2.01
CA VAL A 319 -5.64 19.57 -0.59
C VAL A 319 -4.40 18.69 -0.41
N MET A 320 -4.13 17.77 -1.35
CA MET A 320 -2.90 16.98 -1.32
C MET A 320 -1.65 17.86 -1.46
N ALA A 321 -1.65 18.83 -2.39
CA ALA A 321 -0.52 19.73 -2.60
C ALA A 321 -0.26 20.59 -1.34
N ILE A 322 -1.32 21.14 -0.76
CA ILE A 322 -1.26 21.89 0.50
C ILE A 322 -0.77 20.98 1.63
N GLY A 323 -1.29 19.76 1.75
CA GLY A 323 -0.88 18.79 2.75
C GLY A 323 0.62 18.47 2.67
N LEU A 324 1.16 18.29 1.46
CA LEU A 324 2.61 18.05 1.27
C LEU A 324 3.46 19.27 1.61
N MET A 325 2.93 20.48 1.41
CA MET A 325 3.63 21.74 1.78
C MET A 325 3.76 21.87 3.30
N PHE A 326 2.71 21.52 4.06
CA PHE A 326 2.74 21.59 5.52
C PHE A 326 3.40 20.38 6.18
N PHE A 327 3.34 19.20 5.54
CA PHE A 327 3.88 17.94 6.06
C PHE A 327 4.92 17.31 5.11
N PRO A 328 6.11 17.93 4.95
CA PRO A 328 7.12 17.47 3.98
C PRO A 328 7.67 16.06 4.28
N LEU A 329 7.56 15.58 5.53
CA LEU A 329 7.91 14.22 5.94
C LEU A 329 6.69 13.28 5.98
N GLY A 330 5.54 13.75 5.50
CA GLY A 330 4.24 13.12 5.68
C GLY A 330 3.70 13.27 7.10
N LEU A 331 2.43 12.92 7.29
CA LEU A 331 1.74 13.06 8.59
C LEU A 331 2.44 12.26 9.70
N VAL A 332 2.69 10.96 9.46
CA VAL A 332 3.33 10.08 10.45
C VAL A 332 4.75 10.52 10.74
N GLY A 333 5.54 10.87 9.71
CA GLY A 333 6.93 11.32 9.87
C GLY A 333 7.02 12.63 10.65
N THR A 334 6.14 13.58 10.38
CA THR A 334 6.10 14.87 11.09
C THR A 334 5.68 14.72 12.56
N LEU A 335 4.65 13.88 12.82
CA LEU A 335 4.20 13.57 14.18
C LEU A 335 5.27 12.79 14.98
N ALA A 336 5.97 11.87 14.33
CA ALA A 336 7.07 11.14 14.95
C ALA A 336 8.22 12.09 15.36
N ARG A 337 8.60 13.01 14.47
CA ARG A 337 9.66 13.98 14.73
C ARG A 337 9.30 14.99 15.84
N SER A 338 8.03 15.36 15.93
CA SER A 338 7.53 16.26 16.98
C SER A 338 7.30 15.57 18.33
N GLY A 339 7.53 14.26 18.44
CA GLY A 339 7.28 13.47 19.65
C GLY A 339 5.80 13.31 20.00
N LYS A 340 4.90 13.73 19.10
CA LYS A 340 3.43 13.68 19.31
C LYS A 340 2.79 12.46 18.63
N LEU A 341 3.59 11.52 18.09
CA LEU A 341 3.04 10.31 17.47
C LEU A 341 2.32 9.49 18.53
N PRO A 342 1.02 9.20 18.34
CA PRO A 342 0.31 8.29 19.23
C PRO A 342 1.03 6.93 19.25
N ARG A 343 1.26 6.38 20.45
CA ARG A 343 1.96 5.09 20.63
C ARG A 343 1.33 3.95 19.84
N ILE A 344 0.04 4.05 19.54
CA ILE A 344 -0.77 3.11 18.76
C ILE A 344 -0.33 3.07 17.28
N LEU A 345 0.21 4.16 16.75
CA LEU A 345 0.66 4.28 15.35
C LEU A 345 2.17 4.03 15.18
N ASN A 346 2.86 3.74 16.26
CA ASN A 346 4.29 3.40 16.22
C ASN A 346 4.49 1.93 15.83
N TRP A 347 4.25 1.63 14.55
CA TRP A 347 4.46 0.30 13.96
C TRP A 347 5.87 0.13 13.36
N ASP A 348 6.71 1.16 13.50
CA ASP A 348 8.04 1.28 12.90
C ASP A 348 9.17 0.74 13.78
#